data_bcc90836ff4ca4eadff4daacb22b0925
#
_entry.id   bcc90836ff4ca4eadff4daacb22b0925
#
_cell.length_a   1.000
_cell.length_b   1.000
_cell.length_c   1.000
_cell.angle_alpha   90.00
_cell.angle_beta   90.00
_cell.angle_gamma   90.00
#
_symmetry.space_group_name_H-M   'P 1'
#
loop_
_entity.id
_entity.type
_entity.pdbx_description
1 polymer ?
#
loop_
_entity_poly.entity_id
_entity_poly.type
_entity_poly.pdbx_seq_one_letter_code
_entity_poly.pdbx_strand_id
1 'polypeptide(L)'
;DLTHAQFHSVRRLADELPADTEVYPTHGFGSFCSATPTSGESSTIGEQRSANPALTQDEQTYVDTLIDGLAAYPAYYAHMGVINTAGPAPVDLSMPTPVDPAELRRRIDAREWVVDLRSRTAFAAGHLDGSLGFELSTSFVTYLGWLYQWGAPLTLIGDTADDILTATRELARIGIDSPSGSAVGDITDLAGD
;
A
#
# COMPACT_ATOMS: atom_id res chain seq x y z
N ASP A 1 14.30 16.86 8.60
CA ASP A 1 13.34 15.87 8.18
C ASP A 1 13.37 14.67 9.13
N LEU A 2 12.56 13.65 8.91
CA LEU A 2 12.36 12.56 9.89
C LEU A 2 13.62 11.75 10.16
N THR A 3 14.46 11.51 9.16
CA THR A 3 15.68 10.71 9.30
C THR A 3 16.71 11.40 10.19
N HIS A 4 16.90 12.70 10.00
CA HIS A 4 17.75 13.52 10.88
C HIS A 4 17.20 13.56 12.31
N ALA A 5 15.87 13.75 12.46
CA ALA A 5 15.23 13.73 13.78
C ALA A 5 15.39 12.36 14.49
N GLN A 6 15.33 11.27 13.75
CA GLN A 6 15.58 9.93 14.27
C GLN A 6 17.02 9.78 14.76
N PHE A 7 18.00 10.21 13.95
CA PHE A 7 19.43 10.18 14.34
C PHE A 7 19.69 10.88 15.67
N HIS A 8 19.19 12.11 15.81
CA HIS A 8 19.36 12.87 17.04
C HIS A 8 18.60 12.27 18.22
N SER A 9 17.41 11.72 18.01
CA SER A 9 16.61 11.10 19.07
C SER A 9 17.27 9.83 19.62
N VAL A 10 17.81 8.99 18.74
CA VAL A 10 18.52 7.76 19.15
C VAL A 10 19.77 8.09 19.96
N ARG A 11 20.55 9.08 19.54
CA ARG A 11 21.74 9.54 20.27
C ARG A 11 21.37 10.12 21.63
N ARG A 12 20.33 10.94 21.72
CA ARG A 12 19.85 11.46 23.00
C ARG A 12 19.48 10.33 23.95
N LEU A 13 18.74 9.32 23.49
CA LEU A 13 18.40 8.16 24.32
C LEU A 13 19.65 7.41 24.81
N ALA A 14 20.64 7.23 23.93
CA ALA A 14 21.88 6.56 24.29
C ALA A 14 22.73 7.37 25.27
N ASP A 15 22.66 8.69 25.24
CA ASP A 15 23.40 9.57 26.15
C ASP A 15 22.71 9.66 27.54
N GLU A 16 21.39 9.72 27.58
CA GLU A 16 20.59 9.91 28.79
C GLU A 16 20.39 8.62 29.61
N LEU A 17 20.36 7.45 28.92
CA LEU A 17 20.02 6.18 29.59
C LEU A 17 21.26 5.39 30.04
N PRO A 18 21.19 4.66 31.17
CA PRO A 18 22.23 3.73 31.60
C PRO A 18 22.52 2.64 30.55
N ALA A 19 23.76 2.15 30.54
CA ALA A 19 24.19 1.16 29.56
C ALA A 19 23.46 -0.19 29.67
N ASP A 20 22.98 -0.53 30.86
CA ASP A 20 22.25 -1.75 31.19
C ASP A 20 20.73 -1.63 30.94
N THR A 21 20.26 -0.46 30.50
CA THR A 21 18.84 -0.30 30.14
C THR A 21 18.49 -1.21 28.97
N GLU A 22 17.47 -2.05 29.15
CA GLU A 22 16.99 -2.99 28.14
C GLU A 22 16.22 -2.29 27.03
N VAL A 23 16.43 -2.74 25.77
CA VAL A 23 15.77 -2.26 24.57
C VAL A 23 14.84 -3.33 24.01
N TYR A 24 13.55 -3.04 23.99
CA TYR A 24 12.50 -3.90 23.44
C TYR A 24 11.88 -3.23 22.20
N PRO A 25 12.35 -3.54 20.99
CA PRO A 25 11.82 -2.92 19.77
C PRO A 25 10.42 -3.45 19.44
N THR A 26 9.55 -2.58 18.96
CA THR A 26 8.17 -2.93 18.59
C THR A 26 8.08 -4.06 17.56
N HIS A 27 9.03 -4.13 16.64
CA HIS A 27 9.05 -5.10 15.54
C HIS A 27 10.14 -6.17 15.69
N GLY A 28 10.71 -6.36 16.84
CA GLY A 28 11.75 -7.36 17.10
C GLY A 28 13.01 -7.19 16.22
N PHE A 29 14.11 -7.69 16.71
CA PHE A 29 15.36 -7.73 15.94
C PHE A 29 15.23 -8.73 14.78
N GLY A 30 15.70 -8.35 13.58
CA GLY A 30 15.63 -9.18 12.38
C GLY A 30 14.30 -9.13 11.60
N SER A 31 13.38 -8.25 11.99
CA SER A 31 12.20 -7.97 11.18
C SER A 31 12.60 -7.40 9.80
N PHE A 32 11.96 -7.89 8.73
CA PHE A 32 12.14 -7.33 7.38
C PHE A 32 11.71 -5.86 7.28
N CYS A 33 10.97 -5.35 8.28
CA CYS A 33 10.60 -3.93 8.39
C CYS A 33 11.70 -3.08 9.02
N SER A 34 12.81 -3.68 9.51
CA SER A 34 13.94 -2.92 10.03
C SER A 34 15.01 -2.76 8.96
N ALA A 35 15.47 -1.53 8.75
CA ALA A 35 16.53 -1.21 7.79
C ALA A 35 17.89 -1.83 8.16
N THR A 36 18.03 -2.35 9.38
CA THR A 36 19.28 -2.94 9.86
C THR A 36 19.01 -4.36 10.37
N PRO A 37 19.68 -5.38 9.80
CA PRO A 37 19.60 -6.72 10.34
C PRO A 37 20.24 -6.77 11.72
N THR A 38 19.45 -7.09 12.73
CA THR A 38 19.91 -7.32 14.11
C THR A 38 19.58 -8.75 14.52
N SER A 39 20.43 -9.36 15.34
CA SER A 39 20.23 -10.71 15.87
C SER A 39 19.83 -10.64 17.33
N GLY A 40 18.92 -11.51 17.76
CA GLY A 40 18.46 -11.61 19.15
C GLY A 40 17.06 -11.07 19.40
N GLU A 41 16.50 -11.38 20.57
CA GLU A 41 15.16 -10.98 21.00
C GLU A 41 15.15 -9.73 21.89
N SER A 42 16.29 -9.36 22.45
CA SER A 42 16.49 -8.18 23.30
C SER A 42 17.90 -7.63 23.10
N SER A 43 18.12 -6.41 23.53
CA SER A 43 19.43 -5.75 23.56
C SER A 43 19.49 -4.75 24.70
N THR A 44 20.65 -4.13 24.93
CA THR A 44 20.83 -3.04 25.89
C THR A 44 21.32 -1.78 25.20
N ILE A 45 21.16 -0.63 25.84
CA ILE A 45 21.72 0.65 25.36
C ILE A 45 23.24 0.53 25.16
N GLY A 46 23.95 -0.17 26.06
CA GLY A 46 25.38 -0.41 25.92
C GLY A 46 25.76 -1.18 24.66
N GLU A 47 25.03 -2.24 24.35
CA GLU A 47 25.21 -3.00 23.10
C GLU A 47 24.89 -2.16 21.87
N GLN A 48 23.79 -1.40 21.91
CA GLN A 48 23.39 -0.52 20.80
C GLN A 48 24.43 0.57 20.51
N ARG A 49 25.13 1.10 21.52
CA ARG A 49 26.21 2.08 21.31
C ARG A 49 27.33 1.58 20.38
N SER A 50 27.56 0.27 20.34
CA SER A 50 28.61 -0.34 19.51
C SER A 50 28.09 -0.95 18.20
N ALA A 51 26.80 -1.23 18.11
CA ALA A 51 26.21 -1.96 16.98
C ALA A 51 25.26 -1.11 16.11
N ASN A 52 24.59 -0.10 16.68
CA ASN A 52 23.57 0.65 15.99
C ASN A 52 24.19 1.70 15.04
N PRO A 53 23.85 1.71 13.73
CA PRO A 53 24.39 2.66 12.77
C PRO A 53 24.15 4.13 13.17
N ALA A 54 23.01 4.48 13.78
CA ALA A 54 22.76 5.83 14.27
C ALA A 54 23.73 6.28 15.36
N LEU A 55 24.39 5.35 16.06
CA LEU A 55 25.34 5.61 17.14
C LEU A 55 26.81 5.48 16.70
N THR A 56 27.07 4.71 15.65
CA THR A 56 28.44 4.38 15.17
C THR A 56 28.86 5.17 13.93
N GLN A 57 27.93 5.71 13.17
CA GLN A 57 28.20 6.51 11.97
C GLN A 57 28.03 8.01 12.24
N ASP A 58 28.63 8.85 11.38
CA ASP A 58 28.26 10.27 11.32
C ASP A 58 26.86 10.45 10.73
N GLU A 59 26.26 11.62 10.93
CA GLU A 59 24.87 11.88 10.55
C GLU A 59 24.63 11.71 9.05
N GLN A 60 25.51 12.26 8.21
CA GLN A 60 25.32 12.20 6.77
C GLN A 60 25.41 10.77 6.24
N THR A 61 26.40 10.00 6.70
CA THR A 61 26.55 8.58 6.33
C THR A 61 25.35 7.76 6.78
N TYR A 62 24.83 8.01 7.99
CA TYR A 62 23.64 7.34 8.50
C TYR A 62 22.41 7.65 7.62
N VAL A 63 22.17 8.93 7.32
CA VAL A 63 21.02 9.37 6.52
C VAL A 63 21.09 8.79 5.11
N ASP A 64 22.24 8.88 4.45
CA ASP A 64 22.42 8.34 3.10
C ASP A 64 22.22 6.82 3.06
N THR A 65 22.83 6.10 4.00
CA THR A 65 22.70 4.64 4.10
C THR A 65 21.25 4.21 4.34
N LEU A 66 20.53 4.93 5.24
CA LEU A 66 19.14 4.61 5.53
C LEU A 66 18.24 4.86 4.33
N ILE A 67 18.41 6.00 3.65
CA ILE A 67 17.59 6.37 2.48
C ILE A 67 17.86 5.40 1.32
N ASP A 68 19.11 5.08 1.04
CA ASP A 68 19.49 4.14 -0.01
C ASP A 68 18.98 2.71 0.26
N GLY A 69 18.84 2.35 1.54
CA GLY A 69 18.30 1.06 1.97
C GLY A 69 16.77 0.97 1.94
N LEU A 70 16.04 2.08 1.72
CA LEU A 70 14.60 2.06 1.63
C LEU A 70 14.14 1.37 0.34
N ALA A 71 13.34 0.32 0.49
CA ALA A 71 12.68 -0.33 -0.65
C ALA A 71 11.64 0.60 -1.29
N ALA A 72 11.24 0.27 -2.52
CA ALA A 72 10.09 0.91 -3.15
C ALA A 72 8.85 0.82 -2.23
N TYR A 73 8.01 1.82 -2.25
CA TYR A 73 6.77 1.88 -1.47
C TYR A 73 5.54 1.96 -2.40
N PRO A 74 4.35 1.56 -1.92
CA PRO A 74 3.12 1.65 -2.71
C PRO A 74 2.85 3.07 -3.21
N ALA A 75 2.34 3.20 -4.44
CA ALA A 75 2.10 4.50 -5.06
C ALA A 75 1.19 5.40 -4.20
N TYR A 76 0.18 4.82 -3.53
CA TYR A 76 -0.74 5.60 -2.70
C TYR A 76 -0.10 6.19 -1.42
N TYR A 77 1.04 5.69 -0.95
CA TYR A 77 1.74 6.24 0.22
C TYR A 77 2.12 7.71 0.05
N ALA A 78 2.42 8.14 -1.18
CA ALA A 78 2.74 9.53 -1.47
C ALA A 78 1.60 10.51 -1.08
N HIS A 79 0.36 10.02 -0.99
CA HIS A 79 -0.84 10.81 -0.71
C HIS A 79 -1.30 10.69 0.75
N MET A 80 -0.94 9.60 1.45
CA MET A 80 -1.43 9.31 2.80
C MET A 80 -1.05 10.36 3.83
N GLY A 81 0.16 10.91 3.78
CA GLY A 81 0.61 11.92 4.72
C GLY A 81 -0.27 13.17 4.71
N VAL A 82 -0.62 13.65 3.53
CA VAL A 82 -1.49 14.83 3.34
C VAL A 82 -2.92 14.53 3.82
N ILE A 83 -3.48 13.38 3.41
CA ILE A 83 -4.84 12.95 3.78
C ILE A 83 -4.95 12.77 5.29
N ASN A 84 -4.00 12.11 5.93
CA ASN A 84 -4.01 11.87 7.37
C ASN A 84 -3.86 13.18 8.18
N THR A 85 -3.17 14.18 7.65
CA THR A 85 -3.01 15.47 8.31
C THR A 85 -4.26 16.35 8.16
N ALA A 86 -4.84 16.39 6.97
CA ALA A 86 -6.03 17.20 6.67
C ALA A 86 -7.34 16.57 7.16
N GLY A 87 -7.33 15.26 7.40
CA GLY A 87 -8.52 14.43 7.56
C GLY A 87 -9.08 13.97 6.20
N PRO A 88 -9.67 12.77 6.13
CA PRO A 88 -10.28 12.29 4.90
C PRO A 88 -11.53 13.10 4.56
N ALA A 89 -11.81 13.23 3.26
CA ALA A 89 -13.11 13.71 2.81
C ALA A 89 -14.22 12.72 3.20
N PRO A 90 -15.49 13.15 3.26
CA PRO A 90 -16.62 12.23 3.40
C PRO A 90 -16.59 11.22 2.26
N VAL A 91 -16.55 9.92 2.61
CA VAL A 91 -16.49 8.83 1.63
C VAL A 91 -17.89 8.46 1.15
N ASP A 92 -18.05 8.26 -0.16
CA ASP A 92 -19.25 7.66 -0.75
C ASP A 92 -18.99 6.17 -0.98
N LEU A 93 -19.69 5.34 -0.21
CA LEU A 93 -19.65 3.87 -0.32
C LEU A 93 -20.83 3.31 -1.11
N SER A 94 -21.57 4.14 -1.82
CA SER A 94 -22.62 3.69 -2.71
C SER A 94 -22.08 2.89 -3.89
N MET A 95 -22.96 2.13 -4.54
CA MET A 95 -22.61 1.39 -5.74
C MET A 95 -22.11 2.35 -6.83
N PRO A 96 -20.90 2.13 -7.39
CA PRO A 96 -20.43 2.92 -8.51
C PRO A 96 -21.37 2.80 -9.72
N THR A 97 -21.40 3.82 -10.56
CA THR A 97 -22.32 3.86 -11.74
C THR A 97 -22.19 2.60 -12.60
N PRO A 98 -23.28 1.86 -12.84
CA PRO A 98 -23.25 0.72 -13.73
C PRO A 98 -22.82 1.12 -15.15
N VAL A 99 -21.97 0.32 -15.76
CA VAL A 99 -21.53 0.49 -17.15
C VAL A 99 -21.88 -0.76 -17.97
N ASP A 100 -22.27 -0.52 -19.21
CA ASP A 100 -22.60 -1.59 -20.15
C ASP A 100 -21.34 -2.13 -20.87
N PRO A 101 -21.46 -3.23 -21.63
CA PRO A 101 -20.33 -3.81 -22.36
C PRO A 101 -19.63 -2.84 -23.34
N ALA A 102 -20.40 -1.97 -24.00
CA ALA A 102 -19.84 -1.01 -24.95
C ALA A 102 -18.98 0.04 -24.24
N GLU A 103 -19.46 0.53 -23.10
CA GLU A 103 -18.70 1.47 -22.27
C GLU A 103 -17.47 0.81 -21.63
N LEU A 104 -17.55 -0.46 -21.20
CA LEU A 104 -16.38 -1.21 -20.73
C LEU A 104 -15.31 -1.29 -21.82
N ARG A 105 -15.70 -1.64 -23.05
CA ARG A 105 -14.79 -1.69 -24.19
C ARG A 105 -14.14 -0.34 -24.43
N ARG A 106 -14.93 0.72 -24.46
CA ARG A 106 -14.43 2.08 -24.65
C ARG A 106 -13.39 2.46 -23.59
N ARG A 107 -13.64 2.12 -22.32
CA ARG A 107 -12.71 2.41 -21.22
C ARG A 107 -11.41 1.63 -21.33
N ILE A 108 -11.48 0.35 -21.69
CA ILE A 108 -10.31 -0.48 -21.96
C ILE A 108 -9.48 0.09 -23.11
N ASP A 109 -10.13 0.46 -24.24
CA ASP A 109 -9.46 1.04 -25.41
C ASP A 109 -8.79 2.38 -25.07
N ALA A 110 -9.40 3.15 -24.17
CA ALA A 110 -8.84 4.38 -23.62
C ALA A 110 -7.71 4.14 -22.58
N ARG A 111 -7.41 2.89 -22.26
CA ARG A 111 -6.44 2.49 -21.23
C ARG A 111 -6.76 3.03 -19.84
N GLU A 112 -8.04 3.17 -19.54
CA GLU A 112 -8.51 3.41 -18.17
C GLU A 112 -8.33 2.15 -17.32
N TRP A 113 -8.30 2.30 -16.00
CA TRP A 113 -8.21 1.17 -15.10
C TRP A 113 -9.54 0.42 -15.05
N VAL A 114 -9.61 -0.72 -15.73
CA VAL A 114 -10.73 -1.66 -15.66
C VAL A 114 -10.24 -2.90 -14.91
N VAL A 115 -10.69 -3.05 -13.67
CA VAL A 115 -10.19 -4.04 -12.71
C VAL A 115 -11.21 -5.14 -12.51
N ASP A 116 -10.78 -6.36 -12.82
CA ASP A 116 -11.53 -7.60 -12.60
C ASP A 116 -11.21 -8.16 -11.21
N LEU A 117 -12.22 -8.21 -10.35
CA LEU A 117 -12.14 -8.63 -8.95
C LEU A 117 -12.23 -10.14 -8.76
N ARG A 118 -12.54 -10.90 -9.82
CA ARG A 118 -12.70 -12.36 -9.76
C ARG A 118 -11.38 -13.03 -9.40
N SER A 119 -11.47 -14.29 -8.98
CA SER A 119 -10.27 -15.05 -8.64
C SER A 119 -9.29 -15.11 -9.82
N ARG A 120 -7.99 -15.19 -9.53
CA ARG A 120 -6.95 -15.33 -10.56
C ARG A 120 -7.17 -16.51 -11.49
N THR A 121 -7.80 -17.59 -11.00
CA THR A 121 -8.14 -18.76 -11.82
C THR A 121 -9.29 -18.46 -12.77
N ALA A 122 -10.32 -17.74 -12.33
CA ALA A 122 -11.43 -17.29 -13.19
C ALA A 122 -10.92 -16.29 -14.24
N PHE A 123 -10.10 -15.32 -13.82
CA PHE A 123 -9.48 -14.37 -14.75
C PHE A 123 -8.63 -15.07 -15.82
N ALA A 124 -7.82 -16.05 -15.42
CA ALA A 124 -6.99 -16.83 -16.36
C ALA A 124 -7.81 -17.70 -17.32
N ALA A 125 -8.98 -18.19 -16.90
CA ALA A 125 -9.88 -18.96 -17.74
C ALA A 125 -10.59 -18.12 -18.81
N GLY A 126 -10.81 -16.81 -18.53
CA GLY A 126 -11.40 -15.86 -19.47
C GLY A 126 -11.59 -14.50 -18.81
N HIS A 127 -11.17 -13.44 -19.49
CA HIS A 127 -11.30 -12.05 -19.05
C HIS A 127 -11.51 -11.12 -20.24
N LEU A 128 -11.89 -9.88 -19.99
CA LEU A 128 -11.93 -8.87 -21.04
C LEU A 128 -10.50 -8.48 -21.42
N ASP A 129 -10.16 -8.62 -22.71
CA ASP A 129 -8.83 -8.25 -23.20
C ASP A 129 -8.51 -6.79 -22.85
N GLY A 130 -7.39 -6.57 -22.18
CA GLY A 130 -6.97 -5.28 -21.65
C GLY A 130 -7.47 -4.92 -20.26
N SER A 131 -8.34 -5.75 -19.63
CA SER A 131 -8.65 -5.62 -18.21
C SER A 131 -7.49 -6.09 -17.31
N LEU A 132 -7.51 -5.68 -16.06
CA LEU A 132 -6.46 -5.96 -15.07
C LEU A 132 -7.03 -6.86 -13.95
N GLY A 133 -6.45 -8.03 -13.76
CA GLY A 133 -6.87 -8.97 -12.72
C GLY A 133 -6.31 -8.60 -11.36
N PHE A 134 -7.17 -8.18 -10.43
CA PHE A 134 -6.85 -7.97 -9.02
C PHE A 134 -7.88 -8.67 -8.15
N GLU A 135 -7.62 -9.95 -7.85
CA GLU A 135 -8.52 -10.79 -7.05
C GLU A 135 -8.93 -10.12 -5.74
N LEU A 136 -10.24 -10.03 -5.48
CA LEU A 136 -10.79 -9.51 -4.22
C LEU A 136 -10.44 -10.43 -3.06
N SER A 137 -9.34 -10.12 -2.40
CA SER A 137 -8.77 -10.86 -1.28
C SER A 137 -8.29 -9.89 -0.20
N THR A 138 -7.75 -10.42 0.89
CA THR A 138 -7.13 -9.59 1.95
C THR A 138 -5.95 -8.74 1.45
N SER A 139 -5.37 -9.09 0.31
CA SER A 139 -4.25 -8.37 -0.33
C SER A 139 -4.67 -7.48 -1.49
N PHE A 140 -5.96 -7.43 -1.82
CA PHE A 140 -6.49 -6.67 -2.97
C PHE A 140 -5.97 -5.24 -3.04
N VAL A 141 -6.25 -4.45 -2.00
CA VAL A 141 -5.87 -3.04 -1.97
C VAL A 141 -4.37 -2.83 -1.88
N THR A 142 -3.64 -3.77 -1.29
CA THR A 142 -2.18 -3.73 -1.26
C THR A 142 -1.62 -3.81 -2.68
N TYR A 143 -2.01 -4.81 -3.46
CA TYR A 143 -1.50 -4.99 -4.81
C TYR A 143 -1.97 -3.90 -5.76
N LEU A 144 -3.26 -3.54 -5.72
CA LEU A 144 -3.76 -2.45 -6.54
C LEU A 144 -3.09 -1.12 -6.19
N GLY A 145 -2.99 -0.81 -4.90
CA GLY A 145 -2.39 0.44 -4.42
C GLY A 145 -0.90 0.60 -4.75
N TRP A 146 -0.16 -0.51 -4.96
CA TRP A 146 1.21 -0.46 -5.45
C TRP A 146 1.32 0.14 -6.85
N LEU A 147 0.34 -0.12 -7.71
CA LEU A 147 0.43 0.14 -9.15
C LEU A 147 -0.50 1.25 -9.62
N TYR A 148 -1.62 1.47 -8.90
CA TYR A 148 -2.68 2.38 -9.34
C TYR A 148 -2.17 3.82 -9.50
N GLN A 149 -2.42 4.38 -10.66
CA GLN A 149 -2.15 5.78 -10.91
C GLN A 149 -3.19 6.66 -10.22
N TRP A 150 -2.78 7.37 -9.19
CA TRP A 150 -3.65 8.18 -8.36
C TRP A 150 -4.49 9.17 -9.16
N GLY A 151 -5.82 9.12 -8.92
CA GLY A 151 -6.79 9.97 -9.61
C GLY A 151 -7.20 9.51 -11.00
N ALA A 152 -6.66 8.38 -11.50
CA ALA A 152 -7.13 7.81 -12.77
C ALA A 152 -8.56 7.26 -12.64
N PRO A 153 -9.36 7.26 -13.72
CA PRO A 153 -10.66 6.59 -13.74
C PRO A 153 -10.51 5.09 -13.44
N LEU A 154 -11.31 4.58 -12.51
CA LEU A 154 -11.29 3.18 -12.07
C LEU A 154 -12.66 2.55 -12.22
N THR A 155 -12.76 1.47 -13.00
CA THR A 155 -13.97 0.67 -13.16
C THR A 155 -13.75 -0.71 -12.55
N LEU A 156 -14.71 -1.20 -11.79
CA LEU A 156 -14.66 -2.51 -11.15
C LEU A 156 -15.56 -3.51 -11.89
N ILE A 157 -15.04 -4.72 -12.13
CA ILE A 157 -15.81 -5.88 -12.62
C ILE A 157 -15.86 -6.92 -11.51
N GLY A 158 -17.04 -7.49 -11.24
CA GLY A 158 -17.22 -8.54 -10.26
C GLY A 158 -18.37 -9.46 -10.61
N ASP A 159 -18.39 -10.64 -10.00
CA ASP A 159 -19.50 -11.60 -10.18
C ASP A 159 -20.78 -11.09 -9.52
N THR A 160 -20.66 -10.36 -8.41
CA THR A 160 -21.78 -9.86 -7.62
C THR A 160 -21.68 -8.38 -7.27
N ALA A 161 -22.82 -7.76 -6.97
CA ALA A 161 -22.87 -6.39 -6.44
C ALA A 161 -22.12 -6.26 -5.09
N ASP A 162 -22.14 -7.31 -4.29
CA ASP A 162 -21.45 -7.37 -2.99
C ASP A 162 -19.91 -7.31 -3.15
N ASP A 163 -19.38 -7.92 -4.19
CA ASP A 163 -17.93 -7.83 -4.52
C ASP A 163 -17.55 -6.39 -4.82
N ILE A 164 -18.36 -5.70 -5.63
CA ILE A 164 -18.13 -4.28 -5.96
C ILE A 164 -18.17 -3.40 -4.71
N LEU A 165 -19.20 -3.57 -3.86
CA LEU A 165 -19.34 -2.80 -2.62
C LEU A 165 -18.19 -3.08 -1.64
N THR A 166 -17.76 -4.33 -1.55
CA THR A 166 -16.62 -4.71 -0.73
C THR A 166 -15.34 -4.07 -1.25
N ALA A 167 -15.07 -4.17 -2.55
CA ALA A 167 -13.91 -3.53 -3.16
C ALA A 167 -13.92 -2.00 -2.97
N THR A 168 -15.08 -1.35 -3.16
CA THR A 168 -15.24 0.09 -2.93
C THR A 168 -14.86 0.49 -1.51
N ARG A 169 -15.29 -0.30 -0.51
CA ARG A 169 -14.94 -0.06 0.90
C ARG A 169 -13.45 -0.25 1.18
N GLU A 170 -12.86 -1.29 0.61
CA GLU A 170 -11.43 -1.54 0.78
C GLU A 170 -10.58 -0.46 0.10
N LEU A 171 -10.98 0.02 -1.07
CA LEU A 171 -10.31 1.12 -1.79
C LEU A 171 -10.35 2.44 -0.99
N ALA A 172 -11.47 2.75 -0.37
CA ALA A 172 -11.61 3.94 0.48
C ALA A 172 -10.60 3.95 1.64
N ARG A 173 -10.19 2.77 2.16
CA ARG A 173 -9.17 2.67 3.23
C ARG A 173 -7.78 3.13 2.81
N ILE A 174 -7.50 3.12 1.52
CA ILE A 174 -6.24 3.61 0.96
C ILE A 174 -6.42 4.93 0.20
N GLY A 175 -7.56 5.60 0.40
CA GLY A 175 -7.87 6.94 -0.16
C GLY A 175 -8.21 6.92 -1.65
N ILE A 176 -8.57 5.77 -2.22
CA ILE A 176 -9.13 5.67 -3.56
C ILE A 176 -10.66 5.70 -3.42
N ASP A 177 -11.21 6.90 -3.45
CA ASP A 177 -12.63 7.14 -3.25
C ASP A 177 -13.38 7.09 -4.59
N SER A 178 -14.64 6.64 -4.54
CA SER A 178 -15.61 6.73 -5.64
C SER A 178 -15.10 6.19 -6.98
N PRO A 179 -14.94 4.85 -7.12
CA PRO A 179 -14.69 4.25 -8.44
C PRO A 179 -15.68 4.79 -9.49
N SER A 180 -15.21 5.08 -10.70
CA SER A 180 -15.96 5.79 -11.74
C SER A 180 -17.01 4.91 -12.44
N GLY A 181 -16.97 3.59 -12.19
CA GLY A 181 -17.94 2.68 -12.77
C GLY A 181 -17.86 1.26 -12.21
N SER A 182 -18.90 0.48 -12.48
CA SER A 182 -18.97 -0.93 -12.11
C SER A 182 -19.70 -1.76 -13.16
N ALA A 183 -19.31 -3.03 -13.33
CA ALA A 183 -20.04 -4.02 -14.10
C ALA A 183 -20.15 -5.31 -13.30
N VAL A 184 -21.34 -5.89 -13.27
CA VAL A 184 -21.64 -7.10 -12.52
C VAL A 184 -22.24 -8.12 -13.46
N GLY A 185 -21.71 -9.35 -13.45
CA GLY A 185 -22.25 -10.45 -14.23
C GLY A 185 -21.19 -11.40 -14.79
N ASP A 186 -21.66 -12.35 -15.59
CA ASP A 186 -20.76 -13.27 -16.27
C ASP A 186 -19.86 -12.53 -17.25
N ILE A 187 -18.59 -12.93 -17.31
CA ILE A 187 -17.62 -12.25 -18.16
C ILE A 187 -17.94 -12.36 -19.66
N THR A 188 -18.62 -13.44 -20.06
CA THR A 188 -19.05 -13.63 -21.44
C THR A 188 -20.15 -12.63 -21.83
N ASP A 189 -21.05 -12.30 -20.91
CA ASP A 189 -22.08 -11.29 -21.13
C ASP A 189 -21.48 -9.90 -21.15
N LEU A 190 -20.47 -9.63 -20.31
CA LEU A 190 -19.76 -8.37 -20.25
C LEU A 190 -18.80 -8.15 -21.44
N ALA A 191 -18.41 -9.22 -22.13
CA ALA A 191 -17.62 -9.10 -23.36
C ALA A 191 -18.41 -8.46 -24.51
N GLY A 192 -19.74 -8.58 -24.50
CA GLY A 192 -20.59 -8.18 -25.62
C GLY A 192 -20.43 -9.10 -26.83
N ASP A 193 -21.32 -8.97 -27.80
CA ASP A 193 -21.25 -9.69 -29.08
C ASP A 193 -20.17 -9.09 -30.00
#